data_8c94a89c17aca1e29fb46d3cb452dd8b
#
_entry.id   8c94a89c17aca1e29fb46d3cb452dd8b
#
_cell.length_a   1.000
_cell.length_b   1.000
_cell.length_c   1.000
_cell.angle_alpha   90.00
_cell.angle_beta   90.00
_cell.angle_gamma   90.00
#
_symmetry.space_group_name_H-M   'P 1'
#
loop_
_entity.id
_entity.type
_entity.pdbx_description
1 polymer ?
#
loop_
_entity_poly.entity_id
_entity_poly.type
_entity_poly.pdbx_seq_one_letter_code
_entity_poly.pdbx_strand_id
1 'polypeptide(L)'
;MTDTEQRSSTRERYDRRVPQNLSAATLEERIIASDTRALTHTYEQIAATESARQAAALALKSRRRFIAGEGTSSAFALLLATELSATLSNIHLIGSHALSPLVALTDVRSTDVLVLFSMRPYRSMMLRLAREFHRSGGKVVIVTDSADAPAAKYADRLVVADTGASPFIDSPTPIAAVTHLLGTLISASAKGARRRLNERDRIAKLL
;
A
#
# COMPACT_ATOMS: atom_id res chain seq x y z
N MET A 1 5.50 8.55 -20.15
CA MET A 1 6.02 7.19 -19.86
C MET A 1 5.54 6.27 -20.97
N THR A 2 6.45 5.68 -21.71
CA THR A 2 6.11 4.92 -22.93
C THR A 2 5.62 3.53 -22.56
N ASP A 3 4.68 3.00 -23.35
CA ASP A 3 4.07 1.65 -23.27
C ASP A 3 5.12 0.51 -23.20
N THR A 4 6.35 0.81 -23.60
CA THR A 4 7.52 -0.08 -23.56
C THR A 4 8.04 -0.38 -22.16
N GLU A 5 7.90 0.54 -21.18
CA GLU A 5 8.36 0.31 -19.81
C GLU A 5 7.43 -0.61 -19.01
N GLN A 6 6.16 -0.68 -19.39
CA GLN A 6 5.18 -1.58 -18.74
C GLN A 6 5.37 -3.05 -19.15
N ARG A 7 6.04 -3.32 -20.27
CA ARG A 7 6.22 -4.67 -20.85
C ARG A 7 7.61 -5.28 -20.65
N SER A 8 8.57 -4.50 -20.12
CA SER A 8 9.94 -5.04 -19.93
C SER A 8 9.95 -6.16 -18.88
N SER A 9 10.62 -7.26 -19.21
CA SER A 9 10.81 -8.38 -18.29
C SER A 9 11.63 -7.97 -17.07
N THR A 10 11.54 -8.73 -15.98
CA THR A 10 12.36 -8.51 -14.78
C THR A 10 13.85 -8.55 -15.12
N ARG A 11 14.25 -9.43 -16.03
CA ARG A 11 15.64 -9.55 -16.51
C ARG A 11 16.08 -8.29 -17.26
N GLU A 12 15.29 -7.78 -18.21
CA GLU A 12 15.61 -6.58 -18.96
C GLU A 12 15.70 -5.32 -18.09
N ARG A 13 14.89 -5.26 -17.02
CA ARG A 13 14.98 -4.19 -16.02
C ARG A 13 16.27 -4.33 -15.20
N TYR A 14 16.62 -5.55 -14.80
CA TYR A 14 17.86 -5.86 -14.11
C TYR A 14 19.07 -5.47 -14.96
N ASP A 15 19.18 -5.98 -16.18
CA ASP A 15 20.30 -5.75 -17.10
C ASP A 15 20.51 -4.26 -17.42
N ARG A 16 19.42 -3.47 -17.49
CA ARG A 16 19.49 -2.01 -17.68
C ARG A 16 19.96 -1.23 -16.46
N ARG A 17 19.66 -1.72 -15.25
CA ARG A 17 19.89 -1.00 -14.00
C ARG A 17 21.20 -1.37 -13.32
N VAL A 18 21.75 -2.53 -13.63
CA VAL A 18 22.98 -3.03 -13.01
C VAL A 18 24.16 -2.82 -13.95
N PRO A 19 24.99 -1.80 -13.72
CA PRO A 19 26.28 -1.72 -14.42
C PRO A 19 27.13 -2.94 -14.05
N GLN A 20 27.58 -3.66 -15.06
CA GLN A 20 28.53 -4.75 -14.87
C GLN A 20 29.79 -4.16 -14.19
N ASN A 21 30.25 -4.78 -13.08
CA ASN A 21 31.47 -4.44 -12.33
C ASN A 21 31.38 -3.32 -11.27
N LEU A 22 30.26 -3.12 -10.60
CA LEU A 22 30.24 -2.30 -9.38
C LEU A 22 30.77 -3.09 -8.18
N SER A 23 31.62 -2.46 -7.36
CA SER A 23 31.99 -3.03 -6.06
C SER A 23 30.78 -3.03 -5.11
N ALA A 24 30.74 -3.95 -4.15
CA ALA A 24 29.67 -3.99 -3.15
C ALA A 24 29.54 -2.67 -2.38
N ALA A 25 30.65 -2.03 -2.04
CA ALA A 25 30.66 -0.74 -1.36
C ALA A 25 29.99 0.37 -2.19
N THR A 26 30.37 0.48 -3.48
CA THR A 26 29.75 1.47 -4.38
C THR A 26 28.26 1.22 -4.58
N LEU A 27 27.86 -0.04 -4.60
CA LEU A 27 26.45 -0.40 -4.72
C LEU A 27 25.66 -0.04 -3.46
N GLU A 28 26.19 -0.34 -2.28
CA GLU A 28 25.62 0.04 -0.98
C GLU A 28 25.39 1.54 -0.88
N GLU A 29 26.43 2.34 -1.18
CA GLU A 29 26.31 3.81 -1.18
C GLU A 29 25.20 4.31 -2.12
N ARG A 30 25.10 3.74 -3.33
CA ARG A 30 24.07 4.11 -4.30
C ARG A 30 22.67 3.74 -3.84
N ILE A 31 22.49 2.56 -3.23
CA ILE A 31 21.19 2.13 -2.69
C ILE A 31 20.77 3.08 -1.57
N ILE A 32 21.64 3.33 -0.59
CA ILE A 32 21.35 4.23 0.52
C ILE A 32 20.98 5.63 0.02
N ALA A 33 21.78 6.19 -0.89
CA ALA A 33 21.51 7.53 -1.44
C ALA A 33 20.19 7.57 -2.25
N SER A 34 19.88 6.52 -3.01
CA SER A 34 18.64 6.41 -3.78
C SER A 34 17.43 6.30 -2.87
N ASP A 35 17.47 5.41 -1.89
CA ASP A 35 16.37 5.18 -0.95
C ASP A 35 16.09 6.43 -0.10
N THR A 36 17.14 7.11 0.36
CA THR A 36 17.00 8.36 1.12
C THR A 36 16.30 9.43 0.30
N ARG A 37 16.69 9.63 -0.96
CA ARG A 37 16.05 10.61 -1.85
C ARG A 37 14.59 10.25 -2.13
N ALA A 38 14.31 9.00 -2.46
CA ALA A 38 12.96 8.53 -2.77
C ALA A 38 12.03 8.67 -1.55
N LEU A 39 12.52 8.36 -0.36
CA LEU A 39 11.78 8.53 0.89
C LEU A 39 11.50 10.00 1.19
N THR A 40 12.50 10.87 1.09
CA THR A 40 12.35 12.31 1.31
C THR A 40 11.32 12.89 0.34
N HIS A 41 11.46 12.63 -0.96
CA HIS A 41 10.53 13.08 -1.98
C HIS A 41 9.10 12.59 -1.75
N THR A 42 8.95 11.31 -1.33
CA THR A 42 7.64 10.75 -0.98
C THR A 42 6.98 11.52 0.17
N TYR A 43 7.72 11.81 1.23
CA TYR A 43 7.18 12.54 2.37
C TYR A 43 6.84 14.00 2.03
N GLU A 44 7.66 14.67 1.24
CA GLU A 44 7.39 16.02 0.74
C GLU A 44 6.10 16.07 -0.08
N GLN A 45 5.92 15.15 -1.01
CA GLN A 45 4.69 15.03 -1.81
C GLN A 45 3.46 14.75 -0.96
N ILE A 46 3.56 13.81 -0.02
CA ILE A 46 2.46 13.46 0.89
C ILE A 46 2.08 14.65 1.77
N ALA A 47 3.07 15.40 2.28
CA ALA A 47 2.83 16.58 3.08
C ALA A 47 2.14 17.69 2.28
N ALA A 48 2.62 17.95 1.06
CA ALA A 48 2.06 18.97 0.17
C ALA A 48 0.63 18.67 -0.29
N THR A 49 0.31 17.39 -0.54
CA THR A 49 -1.02 16.95 -1.02
C THR A 49 -1.99 16.57 0.09
N GLU A 50 -1.53 16.43 1.31
CA GLU A 50 -2.28 15.89 2.47
C GLU A 50 -2.84 14.47 2.22
N SER A 51 -2.36 13.77 1.22
CA SER A 51 -2.94 12.54 0.70
C SER A 51 -3.06 11.44 1.76
N ALA A 52 -2.03 11.25 2.60
CA ALA A 52 -2.08 10.27 3.67
C ALA A 52 -3.13 10.62 4.76
N ARG A 53 -3.24 11.90 5.13
CA ARG A 53 -4.26 12.35 6.10
C ARG A 53 -5.68 12.13 5.57
N GLN A 54 -5.90 12.44 4.28
CA GLN A 54 -7.20 12.24 3.64
C GLN A 54 -7.55 10.77 3.49
N ALA A 55 -6.58 9.91 3.14
CA ALA A 55 -6.75 8.46 3.07
C ALA A 55 -7.07 7.86 4.44
N ALA A 56 -6.34 8.27 5.48
CA ALA A 56 -6.57 7.84 6.86
C ALA A 56 -7.96 8.25 7.36
N ALA A 57 -8.37 9.49 7.11
CA ALA A 57 -9.70 9.97 7.48
C ALA A 57 -10.83 9.18 6.81
N LEU A 58 -10.65 8.80 5.54
CA LEU A 58 -11.60 7.96 4.81
C LEU A 58 -11.67 6.56 5.42
N ALA A 59 -10.53 5.94 5.70
CA ALA A 59 -10.47 4.62 6.34
C ALA A 59 -11.10 4.61 7.74
N LEU A 60 -10.91 5.67 8.52
CA LEU A 60 -11.51 5.81 9.86
C LEU A 60 -13.03 5.90 9.84
N LYS A 61 -13.59 6.64 8.87
CA LYS A 61 -15.04 6.80 8.73
C LYS A 61 -15.73 5.52 8.26
N SER A 62 -15.01 4.61 7.64
CA SER A 62 -15.57 3.41 7.03
C SER A 62 -15.89 2.34 8.07
N ARG A 63 -16.97 1.57 7.80
CA ARG A 63 -17.43 0.50 8.67
C ARG A 63 -16.56 -0.76 8.54
N ARG A 64 -16.32 -1.21 7.31
CA ARG A 64 -15.40 -2.32 6.99
C ARG A 64 -14.23 -1.79 6.17
N ARG A 65 -13.05 -2.32 6.44
CA ARG A 65 -11.80 -1.94 5.78
C ARG A 65 -11.22 -3.18 5.15
N PHE A 66 -11.33 -3.22 3.83
CA PHE A 66 -10.71 -4.26 3.03
C PHE A 66 -9.32 -3.77 2.64
N ILE A 67 -8.32 -4.63 2.77
CA ILE A 67 -6.93 -4.31 2.44
C ILE A 67 -6.46 -5.35 1.45
N ALA A 68 -5.87 -4.94 0.34
CA ALA A 68 -5.46 -5.83 -0.73
C ALA A 68 -4.13 -5.43 -1.37
N GLY A 69 -3.43 -6.44 -1.86
CA GLY A 69 -2.22 -6.32 -2.67
C GLY A 69 -1.86 -7.68 -3.24
N GLU A 70 -1.14 -7.70 -4.36
CA GLU A 70 -0.70 -8.93 -5.01
C GLU A 70 0.79 -8.88 -5.33
N GLY A 71 1.48 -10.03 -5.28
CA GLY A 71 2.94 -10.08 -5.39
C GLY A 71 3.62 -9.37 -4.23
N THR A 72 4.63 -8.55 -4.50
CA THR A 72 5.33 -7.75 -3.48
C THR A 72 4.38 -6.84 -2.71
N SER A 73 3.34 -6.31 -3.37
CA SER A 73 2.33 -5.45 -2.73
C SER A 73 1.54 -6.15 -1.63
N SER A 74 1.47 -7.49 -1.63
CA SER A 74 0.78 -8.26 -0.59
C SER A 74 1.45 -8.14 0.78
N ALA A 75 2.76 -7.94 0.82
CA ALA A 75 3.50 -7.75 2.08
C ALA A 75 3.08 -6.46 2.78
N PHE A 76 2.90 -5.36 2.04
CA PHE A 76 2.44 -4.09 2.59
C PHE A 76 0.97 -4.12 2.99
N ALA A 77 0.14 -4.84 2.23
CA ALA A 77 -1.25 -5.08 2.58
C ALA A 77 -1.37 -5.86 3.90
N LEU A 78 -0.56 -6.90 4.07
CA LEU A 78 -0.49 -7.69 5.30
C LEU A 78 0.02 -6.85 6.48
N LEU A 79 1.08 -6.06 6.28
CA LEU A 79 1.63 -5.18 7.30
C LEU A 79 0.56 -4.20 7.81
N LEU A 80 -0.11 -3.48 6.90
CA LEU A 80 -1.17 -2.54 7.26
C LEU A 80 -2.34 -3.24 7.98
N ALA A 81 -2.78 -4.39 7.47
CA ALA A 81 -3.86 -5.17 8.09
C ALA A 81 -3.50 -5.60 9.52
N THR A 82 -2.27 -6.04 9.73
CA THR A 82 -1.75 -6.45 11.05
C THR A 82 -1.72 -5.29 12.02
N GLU A 83 -1.14 -4.15 11.62
CA GLU A 83 -1.08 -2.93 12.45
C GLU A 83 -2.48 -2.45 12.84
N LEU A 84 -3.39 -2.33 11.87
CA LEU A 84 -4.74 -1.84 12.10
C LEU A 84 -5.59 -2.80 12.96
N SER A 85 -5.38 -4.11 12.85
CA SER A 85 -6.11 -5.11 13.65
C SER A 85 -5.84 -4.99 15.14
N ALA A 86 -4.75 -4.33 15.54
CA ALA A 86 -4.47 -4.06 16.95
C ALA A 86 -5.45 -3.04 17.54
N THR A 87 -5.87 -2.05 16.78
CA THR A 87 -6.60 -0.87 17.25
C THR A 87 -8.02 -0.76 16.71
N LEU A 88 -8.32 -1.38 15.57
CA LEU A 88 -9.63 -1.34 14.92
C LEU A 88 -10.23 -2.75 14.74
N SER A 89 -11.56 -2.79 14.63
CA SER A 89 -12.33 -3.96 14.20
C SER A 89 -12.63 -3.91 12.69
N ASN A 90 -13.15 -5.00 12.16
CA ASN A 90 -13.60 -5.10 10.76
C ASN A 90 -12.48 -4.77 9.75
N ILE A 91 -11.30 -5.29 10.01
CA ILE A 91 -10.17 -5.31 9.09
C ILE A 91 -10.19 -6.65 8.35
N HIS A 92 -10.23 -6.61 7.02
CA HIS A 92 -10.34 -7.78 6.16
C HIS A 92 -9.22 -7.75 5.11
N LEU A 93 -8.25 -8.63 5.27
CA LEU A 93 -7.22 -8.81 4.25
C LEU A 93 -7.78 -9.65 3.09
N ILE A 94 -7.64 -9.15 1.86
CA ILE A 94 -7.99 -9.88 0.63
C ILE A 94 -6.72 -10.49 0.06
N GLY A 95 -6.73 -11.82 -0.20
CA GLY A 95 -5.58 -12.52 -0.75
C GLY A 95 -5.74 -14.03 -0.77
N SER A 96 -4.73 -14.74 -1.24
CA SER A 96 -4.75 -16.20 -1.46
C SER A 96 -5.00 -17.02 -0.20
N HIS A 97 -4.60 -16.51 0.96
CA HIS A 97 -4.74 -17.18 2.26
C HIS A 97 -5.63 -16.41 3.23
N ALA A 98 -6.52 -15.56 2.69
CA ALA A 98 -7.39 -14.68 3.42
C ALA A 98 -8.75 -14.61 2.74
N LEU A 99 -9.47 -13.48 2.84
CA LEU A 99 -10.75 -13.30 2.18
C LEU A 99 -10.59 -13.32 0.65
N SER A 100 -11.37 -14.13 -0.05
CA SER A 100 -11.33 -14.12 -1.51
C SER A 100 -11.90 -12.81 -2.08
N PRO A 101 -11.38 -12.32 -3.22
CA PRO A 101 -11.92 -11.14 -3.89
C PRO A 101 -13.42 -11.27 -4.21
N LEU A 102 -13.86 -12.47 -4.59
CA LEU A 102 -15.26 -12.73 -4.91
C LEU A 102 -16.17 -12.50 -3.69
N VAL A 103 -15.78 -13.07 -2.54
CA VAL A 103 -16.54 -12.89 -1.28
C VAL A 103 -16.54 -11.43 -0.84
N ALA A 104 -15.39 -10.75 -0.97
CA ALA A 104 -15.29 -9.33 -0.63
C ALA A 104 -16.25 -8.46 -1.46
N LEU A 105 -16.41 -8.78 -2.75
CA LEU A 105 -17.23 -8.00 -3.69
C LEU A 105 -18.73 -8.31 -3.61
N THR A 106 -19.14 -9.42 -2.98
CA THR A 106 -20.54 -9.87 -2.99
C THR A 106 -21.49 -8.88 -2.30
N ASP A 107 -21.06 -8.19 -1.25
CA ASP A 107 -21.92 -7.30 -0.46
C ASP A 107 -21.24 -5.96 -0.09
N VAL A 108 -20.44 -5.40 -0.99
CA VAL A 108 -19.83 -4.08 -0.83
C VAL A 108 -20.90 -3.02 -0.58
N ARG A 109 -20.63 -2.13 0.36
CA ARG A 109 -21.51 -1.02 0.75
C ARG A 109 -20.79 0.31 0.65
N SER A 110 -21.53 1.39 0.51
CA SER A 110 -20.99 2.76 0.46
C SER A 110 -20.24 3.18 1.74
N THR A 111 -20.44 2.44 2.82
CA THR A 111 -19.74 2.61 4.11
C THR A 111 -18.43 1.83 4.21
N ASP A 112 -18.06 1.08 3.18
CA ASP A 112 -16.85 0.27 3.16
C ASP A 112 -15.73 0.97 2.41
N VAL A 113 -14.50 0.63 2.73
CA VAL A 113 -13.31 1.11 2.03
C VAL A 113 -12.40 -0.05 1.65
N LEU A 114 -11.86 0.03 0.45
CA LEU A 114 -10.74 -0.79 -0.01
C LEU A 114 -9.46 0.06 0.06
N VAL A 115 -8.45 -0.39 0.79
CA VAL A 115 -7.08 0.11 0.70
C VAL A 115 -6.28 -0.84 -0.17
N LEU A 116 -5.93 -0.41 -1.36
CA LEU A 116 -5.28 -1.22 -2.37
C LEU A 116 -3.84 -0.79 -2.57
N PHE A 117 -2.91 -1.72 -2.38
CA PHE A 117 -1.51 -1.56 -2.77
C PHE A 117 -1.31 -2.09 -4.19
N SER A 118 -0.90 -1.22 -5.11
CA SER A 118 -0.75 -1.56 -6.53
C SER A 118 0.49 -0.90 -7.13
N MET A 119 1.61 -1.61 -7.13
CA MET A 119 2.88 -1.19 -7.71
C MET A 119 3.20 -1.98 -8.97
N ARG A 120 4.15 -1.48 -9.74
CA ARG A 120 4.67 -2.18 -10.93
C ARG A 120 5.34 -3.51 -10.56
N PRO A 121 5.12 -4.57 -11.36
CA PRO A 121 4.19 -4.68 -12.49
C PRO A 121 2.74 -4.76 -12.01
N TYR A 122 1.90 -3.85 -12.49
CA TYR A 122 0.51 -3.77 -12.07
C TYR A 122 -0.27 -5.03 -12.41
N ARG A 123 -0.85 -5.65 -11.41
CA ARG A 123 -1.59 -6.91 -11.56
C ARG A 123 -3.04 -6.67 -12.00
N SER A 124 -3.46 -7.37 -13.04
CA SER A 124 -4.80 -7.20 -13.60
C SER A 124 -5.93 -7.53 -12.63
N MET A 125 -5.70 -8.45 -11.68
CA MET A 125 -6.65 -8.78 -10.63
C MET A 125 -6.89 -7.58 -9.71
N MET A 126 -5.84 -6.85 -9.33
CA MET A 126 -5.95 -5.67 -8.48
C MET A 126 -6.69 -4.53 -9.17
N LEU A 127 -6.45 -4.35 -10.47
CA LEU A 127 -7.20 -3.39 -11.28
C LEU A 127 -8.71 -3.74 -11.34
N ARG A 128 -9.03 -5.01 -11.54
CA ARG A 128 -10.43 -5.48 -11.56
C ARG A 128 -11.08 -5.31 -10.18
N LEU A 129 -10.36 -5.65 -9.10
CA LEU A 129 -10.86 -5.48 -7.74
C LEU A 129 -11.19 -4.02 -7.45
N ALA A 130 -10.28 -3.08 -7.75
CA ALA A 130 -10.52 -1.64 -7.57
C ALA A 130 -11.75 -1.17 -8.34
N ARG A 131 -11.85 -1.57 -9.61
CA ARG A 131 -12.97 -1.21 -10.49
C ARG A 131 -14.31 -1.70 -9.94
N GLU A 132 -14.41 -2.98 -9.60
CA GLU A 132 -15.68 -3.56 -9.15
C GLU A 132 -16.07 -3.06 -7.76
N PHE A 133 -15.09 -2.85 -6.85
CA PHE A 133 -15.35 -2.27 -5.54
C PHE A 133 -15.91 -0.83 -5.66
N HIS A 134 -15.31 -0.03 -6.54
CA HIS A 134 -15.78 1.33 -6.84
C HIS A 134 -17.18 1.31 -7.48
N ARG A 135 -17.43 0.44 -8.47
CA ARG A 135 -18.75 0.30 -9.12
C ARG A 135 -19.86 -0.12 -8.15
N SER A 136 -19.53 -0.92 -7.14
CA SER A 136 -20.45 -1.32 -6.07
C SER A 136 -20.72 -0.21 -5.05
N GLY A 137 -20.17 0.98 -5.24
CA GLY A 137 -20.37 2.16 -4.39
C GLY A 137 -19.41 2.24 -3.19
N GLY A 138 -18.53 1.26 -2.99
CA GLY A 138 -17.50 1.30 -1.96
C GLY A 138 -16.45 2.38 -2.25
N LYS A 139 -15.77 2.83 -1.21
CA LYS A 139 -14.69 3.82 -1.32
C LYS A 139 -13.35 3.15 -1.56
N VAL A 140 -12.49 3.79 -2.36
CA VAL A 140 -11.20 3.20 -2.73
C VAL A 140 -10.06 4.16 -2.40
N VAL A 141 -9.12 3.68 -1.59
CA VAL A 141 -7.81 4.28 -1.35
C VAL A 141 -6.79 3.47 -2.13
N ILE A 142 -5.99 4.12 -2.95
CA ILE A 142 -4.91 3.44 -3.68
C ILE A 142 -3.56 3.97 -3.22
N VAL A 143 -2.68 3.06 -2.82
CA VAL A 143 -1.27 3.31 -2.58
C VAL A 143 -0.49 2.73 -3.75
N THR A 144 0.26 3.57 -4.45
CA THR A 144 0.92 3.20 -5.70
C THR A 144 2.24 3.94 -5.90
N ASP A 145 2.99 3.53 -6.90
CA ASP A 145 4.27 4.12 -7.30
C ASP A 145 4.14 5.19 -8.41
N SER A 146 2.94 5.44 -8.90
CA SER A 146 2.70 6.45 -9.95
C SER A 146 1.27 6.98 -9.90
N ALA A 147 1.12 8.28 -10.14
CA ALA A 147 -0.20 8.89 -10.32
C ALA A 147 -0.95 8.35 -11.55
N ASP A 148 -0.21 7.88 -12.56
CA ASP A 148 -0.75 7.30 -13.80
C ASP A 148 -0.97 5.78 -13.70
N ALA A 149 -0.88 5.19 -12.49
CA ALA A 149 -1.14 3.77 -12.30
C ALA A 149 -2.55 3.40 -12.81
N PRO A 150 -2.72 2.25 -13.50
CA PRO A 150 -4.01 1.90 -14.13
C PRO A 150 -5.21 1.90 -13.16
N ALA A 151 -4.97 1.63 -11.89
CA ALA A 151 -6.01 1.62 -10.87
C ALA A 151 -6.33 3.02 -10.32
N ALA A 152 -5.45 4.02 -10.49
CA ALA A 152 -5.59 5.37 -9.92
C ALA A 152 -6.91 6.06 -10.27
N LYS A 153 -7.44 5.80 -11.48
CA LYS A 153 -8.75 6.35 -11.93
C LYS A 153 -9.96 5.91 -11.12
N TYR A 154 -9.82 4.89 -10.28
CA TYR A 154 -10.89 4.40 -9.38
C TYR A 154 -10.70 4.87 -7.95
N ALA A 155 -9.65 5.67 -7.67
CA ALA A 155 -9.34 6.12 -6.32
C ALA A 155 -10.23 7.29 -5.88
N ASP A 156 -10.89 7.15 -4.73
CA ASP A 156 -11.43 8.31 -3.99
C ASP A 156 -10.28 9.06 -3.30
N ARG A 157 -9.20 8.37 -2.94
CA ARG A 157 -7.94 8.93 -2.43
C ARG A 157 -6.75 8.16 -3.00
N LEU A 158 -5.77 8.91 -3.48
CA LEU A 158 -4.54 8.37 -4.05
C LEU A 158 -3.36 8.80 -3.19
N VAL A 159 -2.51 7.84 -2.82
CA VAL A 159 -1.24 8.08 -2.14
C VAL A 159 -0.13 7.54 -3.03
N VAL A 160 0.71 8.42 -3.52
CA VAL A 160 1.82 8.07 -4.39
C VAL A 160 3.11 8.05 -3.57
N ALA A 161 3.87 6.95 -3.70
CA ALA A 161 5.19 6.82 -3.12
C ALA A 161 6.22 6.65 -4.23
N ASP A 162 7.24 7.47 -4.23
CA ASP A 162 8.34 7.36 -5.18
C ASP A 162 9.17 6.10 -4.85
N THR A 163 9.05 5.08 -5.65
CA THR A 163 9.84 3.86 -5.47
C THR A 163 11.28 4.00 -5.97
N GLY A 164 11.60 5.17 -6.54
CA GLY A 164 12.94 5.56 -6.97
C GLY A 164 13.57 4.64 -7.99
N ALA A 165 14.61 5.09 -8.62
CA ALA A 165 15.47 4.24 -9.43
C ALA A 165 16.55 3.61 -8.56
N SER A 166 16.18 2.64 -7.71
CA SER A 166 17.22 1.76 -7.15
C SER A 166 17.93 1.05 -8.31
N PRO A 167 19.25 0.84 -8.21
CA PRO A 167 20.02 0.20 -9.29
C PRO A 167 19.48 -1.18 -9.71
N PHE A 168 18.78 -1.89 -8.82
CA PHE A 168 18.36 -3.28 -9.05
C PHE A 168 16.85 -3.45 -9.24
N ILE A 169 16.08 -3.01 -8.26
CA ILE A 169 14.63 -3.15 -8.22
C ILE A 169 14.03 -1.87 -7.65
N ASP A 170 12.75 -1.67 -7.89
CA ASP A 170 12.02 -0.56 -7.28
C ASP A 170 12.10 -0.68 -5.75
N SER A 171 12.51 0.39 -5.07
CA SER A 171 12.71 0.37 -3.62
C SER A 171 11.39 0.11 -2.87
N PRO A 172 11.36 -0.87 -1.96
CA PRO A 172 10.22 -1.06 -1.08
C PRO A 172 10.14 -0.03 0.05
N THR A 173 11.23 0.70 0.33
CA THR A 173 11.38 1.59 1.49
C THR A 173 10.30 2.68 1.55
N PRO A 174 10.02 3.45 0.49
CA PRO A 174 9.00 4.48 0.55
C PRO A 174 7.59 3.91 0.75
N ILE A 175 7.28 2.75 0.16
CA ILE A 175 5.98 2.10 0.34
C ILE A 175 5.83 1.58 1.79
N ALA A 176 6.88 1.01 2.37
CA ALA A 176 6.88 0.58 3.78
C ALA A 176 6.64 1.79 4.70
N ALA A 177 7.32 2.91 4.45
CA ALA A 177 7.16 4.14 5.21
C ALA A 177 5.75 4.73 5.09
N VAL A 178 5.16 4.74 3.89
CA VAL A 178 3.76 5.14 3.65
C VAL A 178 2.80 4.21 4.39
N THR A 179 3.05 2.91 4.36
CA THR A 179 2.23 1.92 5.07
C THR A 179 2.22 2.19 6.57
N HIS A 180 3.40 2.38 7.17
CA HIS A 180 3.55 2.74 8.57
C HIS A 180 2.87 4.08 8.90
N LEU A 181 3.05 5.11 8.06
CA LEU A 181 2.43 6.41 8.24
C LEU A 181 0.88 6.29 8.26
N LEU A 182 0.31 5.58 7.30
CA LEU A 182 -1.14 5.33 7.24
C LEU A 182 -1.62 4.55 8.46
N GLY A 183 -0.93 3.46 8.83
CA GLY A 183 -1.24 2.66 10.02
C GLY A 183 -1.25 3.50 11.28
N THR A 184 -0.24 4.35 11.46
CA THR A 184 -0.12 5.25 12.61
C THR A 184 -1.22 6.32 12.63
N LEU A 185 -1.48 7.01 11.52
CA LEU A 185 -2.51 8.05 11.43
C LEU A 185 -3.91 7.48 11.72
N ILE A 186 -4.21 6.30 11.19
CA ILE A 186 -5.49 5.62 11.41
C ILE A 186 -5.59 5.18 12.87
N SER A 187 -4.57 4.50 13.41
CA SER A 187 -4.59 3.94 14.76
C SER A 187 -4.64 5.01 15.85
N ALA A 188 -3.86 6.09 15.70
CA ALA A 188 -3.83 7.18 16.67
C ALA A 188 -5.17 7.93 16.77
N SER A 189 -5.94 7.95 15.69
CA SER A 189 -7.24 8.64 15.62
C SER A 189 -8.43 7.70 15.86
N ALA A 190 -8.20 6.40 16.10
CA ALA A 190 -9.25 5.40 16.22
C ALA A 190 -9.96 5.48 17.57
N LYS A 191 -11.28 5.76 17.55
CA LYS A 191 -12.10 5.73 18.77
C LYS A 191 -12.13 4.31 19.33
N GLY A 192 -11.79 4.16 20.61
CA GLY A 192 -11.77 2.87 21.31
C GLY A 192 -10.49 2.06 21.12
N ALA A 193 -9.45 2.57 20.44
CA ALA A 193 -8.15 1.90 20.29
C ALA A 193 -7.56 1.50 21.66
N ARG A 194 -7.54 2.42 22.62
CA ARG A 194 -7.02 2.15 23.97
C ARG A 194 -7.73 0.98 24.68
N ARG A 195 -9.06 0.91 24.56
CA ARG A 195 -9.84 -0.20 25.13
C ARG A 195 -9.45 -1.53 24.48
N ARG A 196 -9.29 -1.56 23.15
CA ARG A 196 -8.86 -2.77 22.43
C ARG A 196 -7.45 -3.22 22.82
N LEU A 197 -6.53 -2.29 22.92
CA LEU A 197 -5.15 -2.58 23.35
C LEU A 197 -5.14 -3.16 24.77
N ASN A 198 -5.85 -2.55 25.71
CA ASN A 198 -5.96 -3.07 27.08
C ASN A 198 -6.54 -4.49 27.11
N GLU A 199 -7.56 -4.77 26.31
CA GLU A 199 -8.13 -6.11 26.22
C GLU A 199 -7.17 -7.12 25.58
N ARG A 200 -6.40 -6.73 24.56
CA ARG A 200 -5.34 -7.57 24.01
C ARG A 200 -4.26 -7.90 25.03
N ASP A 201 -3.82 -6.89 25.82
CA ASP A 201 -2.84 -7.10 26.88
C ASP A 201 -3.36 -8.05 27.96
N ARG A 202 -4.66 -7.95 28.28
CA ARG A 202 -5.31 -8.88 29.22
C ARG A 202 -5.32 -10.31 28.67
N ILE A 203 -5.69 -10.49 27.40
CA ILE A 203 -5.76 -11.80 26.75
C ILE A 203 -4.36 -12.40 26.58
N ALA A 204 -3.36 -11.59 26.20
CA ALA A 204 -1.98 -12.06 26.01
C ALA A 204 -1.35 -12.67 27.27
N LYS A 205 -1.84 -12.27 28.46
CA LYS A 205 -1.40 -12.86 29.73
C LYS A 205 -2.03 -14.25 30.00
N LEU A 206 -3.03 -14.65 29.20
CA LEU A 206 -3.73 -15.93 29.35
C LEU A 206 -3.25 -16.98 28.34
N LEU A 207 -2.54 -16.55 27.26
CA LEU A 207 -1.94 -17.40 26.22
C LEU A 207 -0.45 -17.66 26.47
#